data_225126f52ba39a963f4a6468e4e1189f
#
_entry.id   225126f52ba39a963f4a6468e4e1189f
#
_cell.length_a   1.000
_cell.length_b   1.000
_cell.length_c   1.000
_cell.angle_alpha   90.00
_cell.angle_beta   90.00
_cell.angle_gamma   90.00
#
_symmetry.space_group_name_H-M   'P 1'
#
loop_
_entity.id
_entity.type
_entity.pdbx_description
1 polymer ?
#
loop_
_entity_poly.entity_id
_entity_poly.type
_entity_poly.pdbx_seq_one_letter_code
_entity_poly.pdbx_strand_id
1 'polypeptide(L)'
;MLRDKRAYSSTIWAIFIGVIFVPMMALTFDIGRYLYAKGEVGKAADAAAVAAAMEINWRAFRENGDLQPTGDTYSVAQRYANMNNDYLGRQDIWPRVRSIRVNASNNTVYVSVEADLSVMFPSIVPQLIVEEGGEAQVRSFRR
;
A
#
# COMPACT_ATOMS: atom_id res chain seq x y z
N MET A 1 -60.87 -12.24 -1.12
CA MET A 1 -59.46 -12.46 -0.81
C MET A 1 -58.78 -11.07 -0.72
N LEU A 2 -58.73 -10.47 0.46
CA LEU A 2 -58.02 -9.21 0.68
C LEU A 2 -56.49 -9.53 0.67
N ARG A 3 -55.84 -9.25 -0.44
CA ARG A 3 -54.40 -9.34 -0.56
C ARG A 3 -53.80 -8.38 0.50
N ASP A 4 -53.09 -8.94 1.46
CA ASP A 4 -52.50 -8.17 2.56
C ASP A 4 -51.44 -7.22 2.01
N LYS A 5 -51.82 -5.95 1.79
CA LYS A 5 -50.95 -4.88 1.25
C LYS A 5 -49.76 -4.60 2.15
N ARG A 6 -49.84 -4.95 3.44
CA ARG A 6 -48.76 -4.77 4.40
C ARG A 6 -47.64 -5.78 4.18
N ALA A 7 -47.97 -7.05 3.90
CA ALA A 7 -46.99 -8.08 3.60
C ALA A 7 -46.23 -7.78 2.32
N TYR A 8 -46.89 -7.24 1.28
CA TYR A 8 -46.23 -6.83 0.05
C TYR A 8 -45.24 -5.68 0.24
N SER A 9 -45.59 -4.67 1.06
CA SER A 9 -44.73 -3.54 1.37
C SER A 9 -43.44 -3.99 2.12
N SER A 10 -43.58 -4.87 3.13
CA SER A 10 -42.41 -5.35 3.90
C SER A 10 -41.45 -6.20 3.04
N THR A 11 -41.98 -6.96 2.09
CA THR A 11 -41.16 -7.74 1.16
C THR A 11 -40.32 -6.82 0.25
N ILE A 12 -40.91 -5.74 -0.29
CA ILE A 12 -40.17 -4.77 -1.12
C ILE A 12 -39.06 -4.12 -0.32
N TRP A 13 -39.32 -3.71 0.93
CA TRP A 13 -38.29 -3.13 1.79
C TRP A 13 -37.18 -4.12 2.12
N ALA A 14 -37.50 -5.39 2.36
CA ALA A 14 -36.48 -6.41 2.62
C ALA A 14 -35.58 -6.63 1.39
N ILE A 15 -36.15 -6.64 0.18
CA ILE A 15 -35.37 -6.75 -1.08
C ILE A 15 -34.49 -5.50 -1.26
N PHE A 16 -35.03 -4.32 -1.04
CA PHE A 16 -34.29 -3.06 -1.14
C PHE A 16 -33.06 -3.03 -0.19
N ILE A 17 -33.27 -3.40 1.08
CA ILE A 17 -32.20 -3.46 2.08
C ILE A 17 -31.17 -4.51 1.69
N GLY A 18 -31.58 -5.71 1.28
CA GLY A 18 -30.67 -6.80 0.94
C GLY A 18 -29.86 -6.54 -0.32
N VAL A 19 -30.49 -6.00 -1.36
CA VAL A 19 -29.86 -5.87 -2.70
C VAL A 19 -29.11 -4.54 -2.85
N ILE A 20 -29.51 -3.50 -2.16
CA ILE A 20 -28.92 -2.16 -2.32
C ILE A 20 -28.08 -1.77 -1.10
N PHE A 21 -28.67 -1.84 0.09
CA PHE A 21 -28.04 -1.30 1.29
C PHE A 21 -26.83 -2.13 1.76
N VAL A 22 -26.95 -3.47 1.71
CA VAL A 22 -25.85 -4.36 2.12
C VAL A 22 -24.60 -4.20 1.23
N PRO A 23 -24.69 -4.18 -0.11
CA PRO A 23 -23.54 -3.90 -0.96
C PRO A 23 -22.94 -2.50 -0.75
N MET A 24 -23.79 -1.49 -0.50
CA MET A 24 -23.29 -0.14 -0.20
C MET A 24 -22.50 -0.07 1.11
N MET A 25 -22.98 -0.76 2.15
CA MET A 25 -22.24 -0.87 3.41
C MET A 25 -20.88 -1.55 3.20
N ALA A 26 -20.85 -2.67 2.48
CA ALA A 26 -19.61 -3.36 2.19
C ALA A 26 -18.60 -2.49 1.42
N LEU A 27 -19.07 -1.76 0.41
CA LEU A 27 -18.23 -0.81 -0.33
C LEU A 27 -17.64 0.27 0.60
N THR A 28 -18.42 0.76 1.55
CA THR A 28 -17.95 1.73 2.55
C THR A 28 -16.83 1.16 3.41
N PHE A 29 -16.96 -0.10 3.84
CA PHE A 29 -15.92 -0.81 4.58
C PHE A 29 -14.65 -1.01 3.73
N ASP A 30 -14.80 -1.42 2.49
CA ASP A 30 -13.67 -1.64 1.58
C ASP A 30 -12.91 -0.33 1.30
N ILE A 31 -13.62 0.80 1.13
CA ILE A 31 -13.00 2.12 1.01
C ILE A 31 -12.23 2.50 2.30
N GLY A 32 -12.81 2.28 3.46
CA GLY A 32 -12.14 2.54 4.74
C GLY A 32 -10.86 1.72 4.91
N ARG A 33 -10.90 0.44 4.58
CA ARG A 33 -9.72 -0.45 4.58
C ARG A 33 -8.68 0.00 3.57
N TYR A 34 -9.09 0.41 2.36
CA TYR A 34 -8.19 0.92 1.35
C TYR A 34 -7.44 2.17 1.82
N LEU A 35 -8.14 3.14 2.40
CA LEU A 35 -7.52 4.37 2.92
C LEU A 35 -6.56 4.09 4.08
N TYR A 36 -6.92 3.16 4.95
CA TYR A 36 -6.03 2.71 6.02
C TYR A 36 -4.77 2.03 5.46
N ALA A 37 -4.94 1.06 4.56
CA ALA A 37 -3.82 0.36 3.94
C ALA A 37 -2.90 1.31 3.18
N LYS A 38 -3.47 2.31 2.50
CA LYS A 38 -2.73 3.36 1.81
C LYS A 38 -1.78 4.08 2.76
N GLY A 39 -2.25 4.48 3.94
CA GLY A 39 -1.41 5.11 4.95
C GLY A 39 -0.29 4.20 5.47
N GLU A 40 -0.56 2.92 5.68
CA GLU A 40 0.42 1.97 6.20
C GLU A 40 1.46 1.57 5.12
N VAL A 41 1.02 1.37 3.87
CA VAL A 41 1.93 1.10 2.75
C VAL A 41 2.81 2.31 2.47
N GLY A 42 2.30 3.53 2.61
CA GLY A 42 3.10 4.76 2.52
C GLY A 42 4.23 4.79 3.55
N LYS A 43 3.93 4.48 4.82
CA LYS A 43 4.98 4.38 5.88
C LYS A 43 6.01 3.29 5.56
N ALA A 44 5.57 2.16 5.03
CA ALA A 44 6.46 1.08 4.61
C ALA A 44 7.36 1.52 3.44
N ALA A 45 6.83 2.31 2.50
CA ALA A 45 7.58 2.86 1.38
C ALA A 45 8.63 3.88 1.85
N ASP A 46 8.28 4.76 2.79
CA ASP A 46 9.22 5.71 3.40
C ASP A 46 10.35 5.00 4.14
N ALA A 47 10.03 4.00 4.94
CA ALA A 47 11.02 3.19 5.65
C ALA A 47 11.96 2.46 4.66
N ALA A 48 11.39 1.87 3.61
CA ALA A 48 12.15 1.20 2.56
C ALA A 48 13.05 2.16 1.78
N ALA A 49 12.57 3.39 1.49
CA ALA A 49 13.36 4.41 0.79
C ALA A 49 14.57 4.87 1.62
N VAL A 50 14.37 5.11 2.93
CA VAL A 50 15.46 5.44 3.85
C VAL A 50 16.47 4.31 3.91
N ALA A 51 16.02 3.07 4.03
CA ALA A 51 16.89 1.90 4.08
C ALA A 51 17.67 1.72 2.77
N ALA A 52 17.01 1.87 1.61
CA ALA A 52 17.64 1.81 0.31
C ALA A 52 18.69 2.92 0.13
N ALA A 53 18.42 4.12 0.65
CA ALA A 53 19.35 5.24 0.62
C ALA A 53 20.60 5.02 1.51
N MET A 54 20.50 4.18 2.53
CA MET A 54 21.63 3.78 3.36
C MET A 54 22.51 2.71 2.69
N GLU A 55 21.93 1.88 1.80
CA GLU A 55 22.58 0.79 1.07
C GLU A 55 23.09 1.23 -0.31
N ILE A 56 23.72 2.39 -0.38
CA ILE A 56 24.39 2.88 -1.58
C ILE A 56 25.90 2.61 -1.53
N ASN A 57 26.54 2.62 -2.68
CA ASN A 57 27.98 2.58 -2.77
C ASN A 57 28.59 3.94 -2.34
N TRP A 58 28.84 4.09 -1.04
CA TRP A 58 29.38 5.33 -0.46
C TRP A 58 30.73 5.74 -1.02
N ARG A 59 31.52 4.79 -1.52
CA ARG A 59 32.81 5.08 -2.14
C ARG A 59 32.61 5.78 -3.48
N ALA A 60 31.80 5.20 -4.36
CA ALA A 60 31.46 5.80 -5.66
C ALA A 60 30.78 7.18 -5.47
N PHE A 61 29.87 7.28 -4.50
CA PHE A 61 29.19 8.54 -4.20
C PHE A 61 30.14 9.64 -3.72
N ARG A 62 31.16 9.31 -2.90
CA ARG A 62 32.15 10.31 -2.43
C ARG A 62 33.18 10.69 -3.49
N GLU A 63 33.58 9.73 -4.32
CA GLU A 63 34.62 9.96 -5.35
C GLU A 63 34.04 10.68 -6.57
N ASN A 64 32.88 10.27 -7.05
CA ASN A 64 32.35 10.70 -8.34
C ASN A 64 30.97 11.40 -8.25
N GLY A 65 30.34 11.41 -7.08
CA GLY A 65 28.96 11.86 -6.94
C GLY A 65 27.92 10.87 -7.48
N ASP A 66 28.36 9.66 -7.84
CA ASP A 66 27.49 8.63 -8.44
C ASP A 66 26.70 7.89 -7.38
N LEU A 67 25.40 8.00 -7.46
CA LEU A 67 24.46 7.31 -6.58
C LEU A 67 24.16 5.90 -7.15
N GLN A 68 24.93 4.92 -6.71
CA GLN A 68 24.80 3.54 -7.16
C GLN A 68 24.27 2.65 -6.04
N PRO A 69 23.11 1.94 -6.26
CA PRO A 69 22.65 0.93 -5.33
C PRO A 69 23.64 -0.24 -5.25
N THR A 70 23.77 -0.84 -4.08
CA THR A 70 24.49 -2.12 -3.93
C THR A 70 23.62 -3.30 -4.30
N GLY A 71 24.21 -4.51 -4.42
CA GLY A 71 23.44 -5.73 -4.66
C GLY A 71 22.40 -6.05 -3.59
N ASP A 72 22.59 -5.55 -2.36
CA ASP A 72 21.74 -5.81 -1.21
C ASP A 72 20.61 -4.77 -1.03
N THR A 73 20.63 -3.68 -1.79
CA THR A 73 19.67 -2.56 -1.64
C THR A 73 18.22 -3.02 -1.66
N TYR A 74 17.85 -3.94 -2.57
CA TYR A 74 16.49 -4.46 -2.66
C TYR A 74 16.10 -5.29 -1.43
N SER A 75 16.96 -6.19 -0.99
CA SER A 75 16.71 -7.06 0.15
C SER A 75 16.57 -6.29 1.45
N VAL A 76 17.39 -5.25 1.61
CA VAL A 76 17.35 -4.37 2.78
C VAL A 76 16.08 -3.51 2.74
N ALA A 77 15.74 -2.89 1.61
CA ALA A 77 14.49 -2.14 1.44
C ALA A 77 13.26 -3.01 1.75
N GLN A 78 13.20 -4.24 1.22
CA GLN A 78 12.11 -5.18 1.49
C GLN A 78 12.02 -5.56 2.98
N ARG A 79 13.15 -5.77 3.65
CA ARG A 79 13.17 -6.06 5.08
C ARG A 79 12.59 -4.90 5.89
N TYR A 80 12.90 -3.65 5.53
CA TYR A 80 12.36 -2.49 6.22
C TYR A 80 10.89 -2.23 5.89
N ALA A 81 10.46 -2.48 4.66
CA ALA A 81 9.02 -2.47 4.31
C ALA A 81 8.22 -3.47 5.16
N ASN A 82 8.84 -4.59 5.53
CA ASN A 82 8.23 -5.68 6.28
C ASN A 82 8.32 -5.54 7.81
N MET A 83 8.87 -4.47 8.35
CA MET A 83 9.09 -4.33 9.80
C MET A 83 7.80 -4.41 10.63
N ASN A 84 6.67 -4.03 10.05
CA ASN A 84 5.36 -4.07 10.71
C ASN A 84 4.46 -5.22 10.23
N ASN A 85 5.00 -6.22 9.55
CA ASN A 85 4.21 -7.30 8.96
C ASN A 85 3.40 -8.10 9.98
N ASP A 86 3.87 -8.26 11.23
CA ASP A 86 3.11 -8.95 12.28
C ASP A 86 1.78 -8.24 12.57
N TYR A 87 1.76 -6.93 12.51
CA TYR A 87 0.56 -6.13 12.70
C TYR A 87 -0.28 -6.03 11.42
N LEU A 88 0.35 -5.73 10.29
CA LEU A 88 -0.30 -5.57 9.00
C LEU A 88 -0.87 -6.89 8.47
N GLY A 89 -0.16 -7.99 8.67
CA GLY A 89 -0.60 -9.34 8.28
C GLY A 89 -1.88 -9.77 8.97
N ARG A 90 -2.16 -9.30 10.21
CA ARG A 90 -3.46 -9.53 10.88
C ARG A 90 -4.62 -8.83 10.18
N GLN A 91 -4.33 -7.87 9.34
CA GLN A 91 -5.29 -7.10 8.56
C GLN A 91 -5.25 -7.45 7.07
N ASP A 92 -4.52 -8.51 6.75
CA ASP A 92 -4.33 -9.02 5.38
C ASP A 92 -3.68 -7.97 4.45
N ILE A 93 -2.69 -7.24 4.99
CA ILE A 93 -1.89 -6.24 4.26
C ILE A 93 -0.44 -6.71 4.26
N TRP A 94 0.10 -7.03 3.08
CA TRP A 94 1.46 -7.53 2.91
C TRP A 94 2.26 -6.63 1.98
N PRO A 95 2.99 -5.63 2.51
CA PRO A 95 3.80 -4.72 1.71
C PRO A 95 4.92 -5.45 0.96
N ARG A 96 5.06 -5.13 -0.32
CA ARG A 96 6.13 -5.64 -1.19
C ARG A 96 6.81 -4.50 -1.90
N VAL A 97 8.13 -4.47 -1.91
CA VAL A 97 8.87 -3.52 -2.74
C VAL A 97 8.68 -3.90 -4.20
N ARG A 98 8.10 -2.99 -4.98
CA ARG A 98 7.87 -3.16 -6.41
C ARG A 98 9.04 -2.71 -7.24
N SER A 99 9.58 -1.53 -6.92
CA SER A 99 10.70 -0.95 -7.66
C SER A 99 11.52 -0.02 -6.80
N ILE A 100 12.82 0.08 -7.12
CA ILE A 100 13.73 1.06 -6.55
C ILE A 100 14.31 1.86 -7.73
N ARG A 101 14.19 3.17 -7.67
CA ARG A 101 14.73 4.10 -8.67
C ARG A 101 15.65 5.09 -8.01
N VAL A 102 16.78 5.35 -8.64
CA VAL A 102 17.77 6.33 -8.18
C VAL A 102 17.77 7.49 -9.14
N ASN A 103 17.66 8.70 -8.60
CA ASN A 103 17.81 9.93 -9.34
C ASN A 103 19.09 10.61 -8.94
N ALA A 104 20.12 10.52 -9.81
CA ALA A 104 21.42 11.09 -9.56
C ALA A 104 21.44 12.64 -9.59
N SER A 105 20.45 13.27 -10.27
CA SER A 105 20.44 14.74 -10.40
C SER A 105 20.07 15.46 -9.09
N ASN A 106 19.25 14.85 -8.24
CA ASN A 106 18.86 15.38 -6.95
C ASN A 106 19.31 14.52 -5.75
N ASN A 107 20.11 13.49 -6.02
CA ASN A 107 20.60 12.53 -5.03
C ASN A 107 19.46 11.85 -4.24
N THR A 108 18.44 11.40 -4.93
CA THR A 108 17.26 10.85 -4.31
C THR A 108 17.05 9.39 -4.70
N VAL A 109 16.67 8.58 -3.73
CA VAL A 109 16.22 7.19 -3.91
C VAL A 109 14.72 7.16 -3.75
N TYR A 110 14.01 6.65 -4.76
CA TYR A 110 12.57 6.41 -4.76
C TYR A 110 12.30 4.91 -4.64
N VAL A 111 11.43 4.54 -3.73
CA VAL A 111 10.99 3.16 -3.56
C VAL A 111 9.48 3.11 -3.71
N SER A 112 8.98 2.28 -4.63
CA SER A 112 7.55 1.97 -4.74
C SER A 112 7.27 0.67 -4.00
N VAL A 113 6.27 0.71 -3.13
CA VAL A 113 5.76 -0.42 -2.36
C VAL A 113 4.30 -0.65 -2.71
N GLU A 114 3.92 -1.90 -2.92
CA GLU A 114 2.56 -2.31 -3.19
C GLU A 114 2.07 -3.31 -2.15
N ALA A 115 0.75 -3.36 -1.93
CA ALA A 115 0.10 -4.39 -1.14
C ALA A 115 -1.24 -4.77 -1.76
N ASP A 116 -1.55 -6.06 -1.73
CA ASP A 116 -2.85 -6.58 -2.14
C ASP A 116 -3.83 -6.48 -0.96
N LEU A 117 -5.08 -6.15 -1.26
CA LEU A 117 -6.18 -6.11 -0.30
C LEU A 117 -7.30 -7.04 -0.70
N SER A 118 -7.73 -7.89 0.21
CA SER A 118 -8.95 -8.64 0.04
C SER A 118 -10.17 -7.73 0.20
N VAL A 119 -11.17 -7.91 -0.65
CA VAL A 119 -12.44 -7.16 -0.65
C VAL A 119 -13.59 -8.03 -0.15
N MET A 120 -14.65 -7.41 0.36
CA MET A 120 -15.82 -8.14 0.86
C MET A 120 -16.59 -8.86 -0.25
N PHE A 121 -16.63 -8.26 -1.44
CA PHE A 121 -17.31 -8.86 -2.60
C PHE A 121 -16.35 -9.05 -3.79
N PRO A 122 -15.51 -10.10 -3.78
CA PRO A 122 -14.53 -10.34 -4.85
C PRO A 122 -15.18 -10.60 -6.22
N SER A 123 -16.45 -10.95 -6.25
CA SER A 123 -17.23 -11.11 -7.51
C SER A 123 -17.55 -9.78 -8.19
N ILE A 124 -17.54 -8.67 -7.46
CA ILE A 124 -17.84 -7.31 -7.98
C ILE A 124 -16.53 -6.56 -8.21
N VAL A 125 -15.63 -6.60 -7.24
CA VAL A 125 -14.29 -5.99 -7.31
C VAL A 125 -13.29 -7.12 -7.08
N PRO A 126 -12.59 -7.60 -8.10
CA PRO A 126 -11.78 -8.82 -7.98
C PRO A 126 -10.57 -8.64 -7.06
N GLN A 127 -9.97 -7.46 -7.03
CA GLN A 127 -8.80 -7.16 -6.22
C GLN A 127 -8.60 -5.65 -6.09
N LEU A 128 -8.16 -5.19 -4.91
CA LEU A 128 -7.67 -3.85 -4.71
C LEU A 128 -6.15 -3.92 -4.46
N ILE A 129 -5.40 -3.16 -5.25
CA ILE A 129 -3.96 -2.99 -5.06
C ILE A 129 -3.73 -1.57 -4.57
N VAL A 130 -3.01 -1.46 -3.48
CA VAL A 130 -2.49 -0.19 -2.97
C VAL A 130 -1.05 -0.07 -3.39
N GLU A 131 -0.69 1.03 -4.03
CA GLU A 131 0.69 1.36 -4.37
C GLU A 131 1.03 2.74 -3.81
N GLU A 132 2.14 2.83 -3.09
CA GLU A 132 2.65 4.07 -2.53
C GLU A 132 4.14 4.19 -2.77
N GLY A 133 4.61 5.45 -2.87
CA GLY A 133 6.02 5.77 -3.07
C GLY A 133 6.63 6.42 -1.84
N GLY A 134 7.84 6.00 -1.49
CA GLY A 134 8.69 6.67 -0.52
C GLY A 134 9.89 7.32 -1.20
N GLU A 135 10.38 8.41 -0.62
CA GLU A 135 11.51 9.16 -1.13
C GLU A 135 12.53 9.42 -0.02
N ALA A 136 13.82 9.18 -0.30
CA ALA A 136 14.89 9.52 0.62
C ALA A 136 16.04 10.22 -0.11
N GLN A 137 16.47 11.38 0.41
CA GLN A 137 17.58 12.14 -0.13
C GLN A 137 18.90 11.72 0.51
N VAL A 138 19.85 11.35 -0.32
CA VAL A 138 21.22 11.05 0.09
C VAL A 138 22.03 12.35 0.17
N ARG A 139 22.57 12.66 1.33
CA ARG A 139 23.41 13.85 1.54
C ARG A 139 24.86 13.45 1.83
N SER A 140 25.81 13.98 1.05
CA SER A 140 27.21 13.89 1.42
C SER A 140 27.51 14.98 2.42
N PHE A 141 27.98 14.62 3.61
CA PHE A 141 28.60 15.57 4.50
C PHE A 141 29.99 15.90 3.91
N ARG A 142 30.08 16.98 3.12
CA ARG A 142 31.39 17.59 2.88
C ARG A 142 31.83 18.23 4.19
N ARG A 143 32.85 17.65 4.80
CA ARG A 143 33.69 18.38 5.77
C ARG A 143 34.71 19.25 5.03
#